data_6982a6c36984a469a5b7facc2deec7ee
#
_entry.id   6982a6c36984a469a5b7facc2deec7ee
#
_cell.length_a   1.000
_cell.length_b   1.000
_cell.length_c   1.000
_cell.angle_alpha   90.00
_cell.angle_beta   90.00
_cell.angle_gamma   90.00
#
_symmetry.space_group_name_H-M   'P 1'
#
loop_
_entity.id
_entity.type
_entity.pdbx_description
1 polymer ?
#
loop_
_entity_poly.entity_id
_entity_poly.type
_entity_poly.pdbx_seq_one_letter_code
_entity_poly.pdbx_strand_id
1 'polypeptide(L)'
;MVDNSNKKSSVYNTLSKINVNEYVEKKGMFNYLSWAYAVQELLKKYPNATWGTETYERTYKKDGVSVTEKRPYMETPSGFYVSTWVEVDGIKRTFTHPVLDNRNRALMEVNSFQINTSQQRCLTKNIALFGLGLYIYAGEDLPNE
;
A
#
# COMPACT_ATOMS: atom_id res chain seq x y z
N MET A 1 -23.07 -21.22 -25.79
CA MET A 1 -21.57 -21.29 -25.71
C MET A 1 -21.00 -19.91 -25.43
N VAL A 2 -20.18 -19.82 -24.41
CA VAL A 2 -19.58 -18.54 -24.06
C VAL A 2 -18.51 -18.21 -25.10
N ASP A 3 -18.64 -17.07 -25.73
CA ASP A 3 -17.63 -16.59 -26.65
C ASP A 3 -16.40 -16.12 -25.89
N ASN A 4 -15.33 -16.89 -25.99
CA ASN A 4 -14.09 -16.60 -25.30
C ASN A 4 -13.37 -15.36 -25.83
N SER A 5 -13.73 -14.88 -27.02
CA SER A 5 -13.11 -13.67 -27.58
C SER A 5 -13.49 -12.42 -26.79
N ASN A 6 -14.59 -12.47 -26.01
CA ASN A 6 -15.05 -11.35 -25.19
C ASN A 6 -14.59 -11.41 -23.73
N LYS A 7 -13.77 -12.39 -23.38
CA LYS A 7 -13.23 -12.45 -22.04
C LYS A 7 -12.20 -11.32 -21.84
N LYS A 8 -12.52 -10.42 -20.91
CA LYS A 8 -11.55 -9.42 -20.48
C LYS A 8 -10.39 -10.11 -19.78
N SER A 9 -9.16 -9.69 -20.04
CA SER A 9 -8.04 -10.07 -19.23
C SER A 9 -8.33 -9.71 -17.79
N SER A 10 -7.90 -10.55 -16.85
CA SER A 10 -7.99 -10.20 -15.43
C SER A 10 -7.16 -8.94 -15.16
N VAL A 11 -7.51 -8.23 -14.11
CA VAL A 11 -6.74 -7.07 -13.66
C VAL A 11 -5.28 -7.47 -13.43
N TYR A 12 -5.07 -8.61 -12.77
CA TYR A 12 -3.72 -9.12 -12.53
C TYR A 12 -2.95 -9.38 -13.82
N ASN A 13 -3.57 -10.05 -14.79
CA ASN A 13 -2.89 -10.32 -16.06
C ASN A 13 -2.51 -9.04 -16.80
N THR A 14 -3.36 -8.03 -16.74
CA THR A 14 -3.10 -6.74 -17.38
C THR A 14 -1.95 -6.01 -16.69
N LEU A 15 -2.03 -5.87 -15.37
CA LEU A 15 -1.07 -5.08 -14.62
C LEU A 15 0.29 -5.78 -14.44
N SER A 16 0.29 -7.11 -14.34
CA SER A 16 1.53 -7.86 -14.13
C SER A 16 2.47 -7.82 -15.35
N LYS A 17 1.96 -7.46 -16.51
CA LYS A 17 2.76 -7.35 -17.73
C LYS A 17 3.47 -6.00 -17.86
N ILE A 18 3.17 -5.05 -17.02
CA ILE A 18 3.77 -3.72 -17.09
C ILE A 18 5.16 -3.79 -16.47
N ASN A 19 6.16 -3.31 -17.24
CA ASN A 19 7.53 -3.22 -16.76
C ASN A 19 7.73 -1.86 -16.11
N VAL A 20 8.00 -1.84 -14.81
CA VAL A 20 8.23 -0.62 -14.03
C VAL A 20 9.70 -0.42 -13.67
N ASN A 21 10.60 -1.19 -14.29
CA ASN A 21 12.02 -1.17 -13.94
C ASN A 21 12.66 0.22 -14.01
N GLU A 22 12.25 1.05 -14.97
CA GLU A 22 12.80 2.41 -15.12
C GLU A 22 12.44 3.31 -13.94
N TYR A 23 11.41 2.97 -13.17
CA TYR A 23 10.95 3.75 -12.02
C TYR A 23 11.41 3.18 -10.69
N VAL A 24 12.03 2.01 -10.68
CA VAL A 24 12.46 1.35 -9.46
C VAL A 24 13.75 1.98 -8.96
N GLU A 25 13.74 2.38 -7.69
CA GLU A 25 14.92 2.88 -7.00
C GLU A 25 15.42 1.83 -6.01
N LYS A 26 16.72 1.70 -5.92
CA LYS A 26 17.35 0.81 -4.95
C LYS A 26 17.89 1.63 -3.78
N LYS A 27 17.46 1.27 -2.57
CA LYS A 27 17.94 1.87 -1.32
C LYS A 27 18.48 0.76 -0.45
N GLY A 28 19.82 0.68 -0.33
CA GLY A 28 20.46 -0.44 0.35
C GLY A 28 20.17 -1.76 -0.34
N MET A 29 19.56 -2.69 0.37
CA MET A 29 19.20 -4.02 -0.15
C MET A 29 17.77 -4.09 -0.69
N PHE A 30 17.03 -2.97 -0.61
CA PHE A 30 15.61 -2.97 -0.94
C PHE A 30 15.34 -2.21 -2.24
N ASN A 31 14.39 -2.71 -3.00
CA ASN A 31 13.87 -2.04 -4.19
C ASN A 31 12.59 -1.29 -3.83
N TYR A 32 12.45 -0.07 -4.34
CA TYR A 32 11.29 0.77 -4.07
C TYR A 32 10.70 1.27 -5.38
N LEU A 33 9.39 1.22 -5.46
CA LEU A 33 8.63 1.89 -6.52
C LEU A 33 7.89 3.06 -5.87
N SER A 34 8.10 4.27 -6.39
CA SER A 34 7.37 5.43 -5.89
C SER A 34 5.86 5.24 -6.07
N TRP A 35 5.08 5.61 -5.05
CA TRP A 35 3.63 5.54 -5.13
C TRP A 35 3.09 6.32 -6.33
N ALA A 36 3.73 7.44 -6.67
CA ALA A 36 3.29 8.28 -7.79
C ALA A 36 3.38 7.53 -9.12
N TYR A 37 4.45 6.77 -9.33
CA TYR A 37 4.59 5.95 -10.54
C TYR A 37 3.66 4.75 -10.52
N ALA A 38 3.44 4.15 -9.35
CA ALA A 38 2.46 3.06 -9.22
C ALA A 38 1.06 3.54 -9.61
N VAL A 39 0.64 4.68 -9.08
CA VAL A 39 -0.66 5.28 -9.40
C VAL A 39 -0.73 5.67 -10.87
N GLN A 40 0.32 6.29 -11.40
CA GLN A 40 0.38 6.69 -12.80
C GLN A 40 0.14 5.51 -13.74
N GLU A 41 0.86 4.42 -13.52
CA GLU A 41 0.75 3.25 -14.39
C GLU A 41 -0.59 2.51 -14.20
N LEU A 42 -1.10 2.51 -12.98
CA LEU A 42 -2.43 1.98 -12.70
C LEU A 42 -3.51 2.75 -13.49
N LEU A 43 -3.48 4.08 -13.41
CA LEU A 43 -4.49 4.92 -14.06
C LEU A 43 -4.40 4.89 -15.58
N LYS A 44 -3.24 4.59 -16.16
CA LYS A 44 -3.11 4.40 -17.61
C LYS A 44 -3.96 3.23 -18.09
N LYS A 45 -4.09 2.18 -17.30
CA LYS A 45 -4.85 0.98 -17.66
C LYS A 45 -6.26 0.99 -17.08
N TYR A 46 -6.45 1.58 -15.91
CA TYR A 46 -7.72 1.62 -15.21
C TYR A 46 -7.98 3.05 -14.72
N PRO A 47 -8.41 3.94 -15.63
CA PRO A 47 -8.57 5.37 -15.28
C PRO A 47 -9.63 5.62 -14.21
N ASN A 48 -10.50 4.66 -13.94
CA ASN A 48 -11.54 4.78 -12.91
C ASN A 48 -11.13 4.15 -11.57
N ALA A 49 -9.90 3.68 -11.45
CA ALA A 49 -9.40 3.15 -10.19
C ALA A 49 -9.44 4.22 -9.09
N THR A 50 -9.77 3.80 -7.88
CA THR A 50 -9.83 4.68 -6.70
C THR A 50 -9.03 4.07 -5.57
N TRP A 51 -8.66 4.92 -4.62
CA TRP A 51 -7.91 4.49 -3.44
C TRP A 51 -8.10 5.47 -2.30
N GLY A 52 -7.75 5.03 -1.10
CA GLY A 52 -7.78 5.87 0.08
C GLY A 52 -7.09 5.21 1.25
N THR A 53 -7.02 5.94 2.35
CA THR A 53 -6.50 5.43 3.61
C THR A 53 -7.63 5.16 4.57
N GLU A 54 -7.48 4.08 5.36
CA GLU A 54 -8.40 3.80 6.46
C GLU A 54 -8.09 4.73 7.63
N THR A 55 -9.14 5.08 8.38
CA THR A 55 -9.00 5.85 9.60
C THR A 55 -9.49 5.03 10.79
N TYR A 56 -8.96 5.35 11.97
CA TYR A 56 -9.25 4.65 13.20
C TYR A 56 -9.68 5.66 14.25
N GLU A 57 -10.78 5.38 14.93
CA GLU A 57 -11.25 6.24 16.00
C GLU A 57 -10.52 5.98 17.30
N ARG A 58 -10.17 7.04 18.01
CA ARG A 58 -9.64 6.97 19.36
C ARG A 58 -10.38 7.97 20.23
N THR A 59 -10.86 7.47 21.37
CA THR A 59 -11.47 8.32 22.39
C THR A 59 -10.56 8.39 23.60
N TYR A 60 -10.30 9.61 24.08
CA TYR A 60 -9.47 9.85 25.27
C TYR A 60 -10.03 11.05 26.02
N LYS A 61 -9.60 11.22 27.26
CA LYS A 61 -9.98 12.38 28.07
C LYS A 61 -8.87 13.42 28.05
N LYS A 62 -9.29 14.66 27.80
CA LYS A 62 -8.42 15.83 27.87
C LYS A 62 -9.12 16.87 28.76
N ASP A 63 -8.47 17.23 29.86
CA ASP A 63 -9.04 18.18 30.87
C ASP A 63 -10.43 17.75 31.35
N GLY A 64 -10.65 16.45 31.56
CA GLY A 64 -11.91 15.89 32.03
C GLY A 64 -12.99 15.74 30.95
N VAL A 65 -12.70 16.11 29.71
CA VAL A 65 -13.66 16.04 28.60
C VAL A 65 -13.26 14.88 27.68
N SER A 66 -14.25 14.07 27.28
CA SER A 66 -14.02 13.01 26.28
C SER A 66 -13.84 13.61 24.91
N VAL A 67 -12.73 13.27 24.26
CA VAL A 67 -12.41 13.69 22.89
C VAL A 67 -12.33 12.44 22.01
N THR A 68 -13.03 12.47 20.88
CA THR A 68 -12.94 11.42 19.86
C THR A 68 -12.30 12.01 18.63
N GLU A 69 -11.25 11.37 18.15
CA GLU A 69 -10.56 11.78 16.92
C GLU A 69 -10.43 10.60 15.97
N LYS A 70 -10.28 10.90 14.68
CA LYS A 70 -9.95 9.92 13.66
C LYS A 70 -8.46 10.04 13.34
N ARG A 71 -7.77 8.91 13.42
CA ARG A 71 -6.34 8.82 13.13
C ARG A 71 -6.11 8.02 11.86
N PRO A 72 -5.15 8.41 11.02
CA PRO A 72 -4.80 7.63 9.83
C PRO A 72 -3.86 6.46 10.14
N TYR A 73 -3.80 6.02 11.37
CA TYR A 73 -2.96 4.91 11.81
C TYR A 73 -3.57 4.22 13.03
N MET A 74 -3.17 2.98 13.24
CA MET A 74 -3.54 2.20 14.41
C MET A 74 -2.30 2.01 15.28
N GLU A 75 -2.46 2.18 16.60
CA GLU A 75 -1.43 1.94 17.59
C GLU A 75 -1.65 0.61 18.28
N THR A 76 -0.62 -0.20 18.38
CA THR A 76 -0.65 -1.50 19.05
C THR A 76 0.58 -1.65 19.95
N PRO A 77 0.60 -2.64 20.87
CA PRO A 77 1.82 -2.91 21.65
C PRO A 77 3.05 -3.27 20.78
N SER A 78 2.82 -3.72 19.55
CA SER A 78 3.90 -4.12 18.64
C SER A 78 4.37 -3.01 17.72
N GLY A 79 3.74 -1.84 17.76
CA GLY A 79 4.07 -0.71 16.90
C GLY A 79 2.85 -0.10 16.25
N PHE A 80 3.08 0.63 15.18
CA PHE A 80 2.05 1.38 14.46
C PHE A 80 1.81 0.75 13.10
N TYR A 81 0.55 0.85 12.64
CA TYR A 81 0.13 0.29 11.35
C TYR A 81 -0.72 1.31 10.60
N VAL A 82 -0.60 1.29 9.29
CA VAL A 82 -1.47 2.04 8.39
C VAL A 82 -2.17 1.05 7.46
N SER A 83 -3.34 1.42 6.96
CA SER A 83 -4.07 0.61 5.99
C SER A 83 -4.53 1.47 4.85
N THR A 84 -4.45 0.92 3.64
CA THR A 84 -4.98 1.53 2.44
C THR A 84 -6.01 0.59 1.82
N TRP A 85 -6.92 1.16 1.05
CA TRP A 85 -7.79 0.40 0.17
C TRP A 85 -7.57 0.86 -1.26
N VAL A 86 -7.70 -0.07 -2.20
CA VAL A 86 -7.60 0.20 -3.63
C VAL A 86 -8.75 -0.53 -4.30
N GLU A 87 -9.46 0.15 -5.19
CA GLU A 87 -10.53 -0.46 -5.97
C GLU A 87 -10.23 -0.33 -7.45
N VAL A 88 -10.17 -1.47 -8.13
CA VAL A 88 -9.89 -1.55 -9.55
C VAL A 88 -10.93 -2.47 -10.18
N ASP A 89 -11.66 -1.93 -11.14
CA ASP A 89 -12.64 -2.71 -11.93
C ASP A 89 -13.63 -3.48 -11.05
N GLY A 90 -14.13 -2.82 -9.99
CA GLY A 90 -15.09 -3.39 -9.05
C GLY A 90 -14.50 -4.27 -7.96
N ILE A 91 -13.20 -4.51 -7.98
CA ILE A 91 -12.51 -5.31 -6.96
C ILE A 91 -11.85 -4.37 -5.97
N LYS A 92 -12.24 -4.46 -4.71
CA LYS A 92 -11.66 -3.64 -3.63
C LYS A 92 -10.81 -4.51 -2.72
N ARG A 93 -9.59 -4.06 -2.46
CA ARG A 93 -8.66 -4.73 -1.55
C ARG A 93 -8.14 -3.75 -0.52
N THR A 94 -8.01 -4.22 0.71
CA THR A 94 -7.40 -3.49 1.81
C THR A 94 -6.08 -4.14 2.17
N PHE A 95 -5.06 -3.33 2.39
CA PHE A 95 -3.73 -3.79 2.77
C PHE A 95 -3.26 -3.03 4.01
N THR A 96 -2.71 -3.75 4.97
CA THR A 96 -2.18 -3.17 6.20
C THR A 96 -0.66 -3.29 6.23
N HIS A 97 0.02 -2.21 6.58
CA HIS A 97 1.47 -2.12 6.53
C HIS A 97 1.99 -1.52 7.84
N PRO A 98 3.02 -2.12 8.44
CA PRO A 98 3.61 -1.53 9.65
C PRO A 98 4.38 -0.26 9.34
N VAL A 99 4.44 0.65 10.30
CA VAL A 99 5.27 1.85 10.19
C VAL A 99 6.69 1.48 10.56
N LEU A 100 7.59 1.61 9.61
CA LEU A 100 8.95 1.10 9.69
C LEU A 100 9.98 2.23 9.57
N ASP A 101 11.17 2.00 10.14
CA ASP A 101 12.31 2.85 9.90
C ASP A 101 12.98 2.50 8.55
N ASN A 102 14.09 3.17 8.23
CA ASN A 102 14.80 2.97 6.96
C ASN A 102 15.51 1.61 6.85
N ARG A 103 15.53 0.83 7.93
CA ARG A 103 16.07 -0.53 7.96
C ARG A 103 14.95 -1.58 8.06
N ASN A 104 13.71 -1.16 7.81
CA ASN A 104 12.51 -2.02 7.90
C ASN A 104 12.28 -2.60 9.29
N ARG A 105 12.61 -1.83 10.34
CA ARG A 105 12.31 -2.20 11.73
C ARG A 105 11.11 -1.39 12.21
N ALA A 106 10.27 -2.02 13.03
CA ALA A 106 9.08 -1.38 13.58
C ALA A 106 9.45 -0.15 14.42
N LEU A 107 8.78 0.96 14.17
CA LEU A 107 8.90 2.16 14.98
C LEU A 107 7.92 2.08 16.15
N MET A 108 8.40 2.39 17.33
CA MET A 108 7.60 2.42 18.56
C MET A 108 7.12 3.82 18.92
N GLU A 109 7.64 4.83 18.22
CA GLU A 109 7.16 6.22 18.24
C GLU A 109 7.17 6.73 16.81
N VAL A 110 6.15 7.50 16.46
CA VAL A 110 5.99 7.97 15.08
C VAL A 110 5.60 9.44 15.05
N ASN A 111 5.95 10.09 13.95
CA ASN A 111 5.49 11.43 13.63
C ASN A 111 4.69 11.41 12.32
N SER A 112 4.11 12.53 11.96
CA SER A 112 3.25 12.63 10.76
C SER A 112 4.00 12.33 9.47
N PHE A 113 5.29 12.66 9.40
CA PHE A 113 6.10 12.36 8.22
C PHE A 113 6.25 10.84 8.04
N GLN A 114 6.55 10.14 9.13
CA GLN A 114 6.70 8.68 9.09
C GLN A 114 5.39 7.97 8.76
N ILE A 115 4.28 8.47 9.29
CA ILE A 115 2.95 7.95 8.96
C ILE A 115 2.67 8.13 7.46
N ASN A 116 2.91 9.33 6.93
CA ASN A 116 2.69 9.60 5.51
C ASN A 116 3.56 8.71 4.62
N THR A 117 4.82 8.53 4.95
CA THR A 117 5.73 7.64 4.21
C THR A 117 5.19 6.21 4.21
N SER A 118 4.74 5.74 5.37
CA SER A 118 4.20 4.39 5.49
C SER A 118 2.91 4.21 4.68
N GLN A 119 2.05 5.23 4.65
CA GLN A 119 0.84 5.21 3.82
C GLN A 119 1.19 5.08 2.34
N GLN A 120 2.19 5.81 1.88
CA GLN A 120 2.65 5.74 0.49
C GLN A 120 3.21 4.36 0.14
N ARG A 121 4.02 3.78 1.02
CA ARG A 121 4.54 2.42 0.85
C ARG A 121 3.42 1.39 0.87
N CYS A 122 2.47 1.57 1.76
CA CYS A 122 1.29 0.72 1.86
C CYS A 122 0.47 0.75 0.57
N LEU A 123 0.23 1.93 0.01
CA LEU A 123 -0.49 2.10 -1.25
C LEU A 123 0.22 1.37 -2.40
N THR A 124 1.52 1.55 -2.52
CA THR A 124 2.32 0.90 -3.57
C THR A 124 2.22 -0.62 -3.48
N LYS A 125 2.32 -1.17 -2.27
CA LYS A 125 2.20 -2.62 -2.05
C LYS A 125 0.77 -3.12 -2.30
N ASN A 126 -0.23 -2.32 -1.97
CA ASN A 126 -1.62 -2.68 -2.28
C ASN A 126 -1.84 -2.76 -3.79
N ILE A 127 -1.35 -1.76 -4.53
CA ILE A 127 -1.41 -1.77 -6.00
C ILE A 127 -0.65 -2.97 -6.55
N ALA A 128 0.48 -3.33 -5.94
CA ALA A 128 1.25 -4.51 -6.34
C ALA A 128 0.43 -5.80 -6.24
N LEU A 129 -0.45 -5.90 -5.26
CA LEU A 129 -1.31 -7.08 -5.13
C LEU A 129 -2.33 -7.21 -6.27
N PHE A 130 -2.60 -6.14 -7.01
CA PHE A 130 -3.37 -6.20 -8.24
C PHE A 130 -2.51 -6.61 -9.45
N GLY A 131 -1.18 -6.70 -9.27
CA GLY A 131 -0.23 -7.16 -10.28
C GLY A 131 0.87 -6.18 -10.65
N LEU A 132 0.66 -4.89 -10.42
CA LEU A 132 1.59 -3.84 -10.88
C LEU A 132 2.83 -3.77 -9.97
N GLY A 133 3.96 -4.18 -10.51
CA GLY A 133 5.22 -4.09 -9.78
C GLY A 133 5.39 -5.13 -8.69
N LEU A 134 4.55 -6.16 -8.64
CA LEU A 134 4.64 -7.18 -7.60
C LEU A 134 6.00 -7.86 -7.58
N TYR A 135 6.62 -8.06 -8.74
CA TYR A 135 7.89 -8.75 -8.86
C TYR A 135 9.05 -8.06 -8.14
N ILE A 136 8.97 -6.75 -7.89
CA ILE A 136 10.04 -6.03 -7.21
C ILE A 136 10.14 -6.40 -5.73
N TYR A 137 9.06 -6.97 -5.16
CA TYR A 137 9.01 -7.39 -3.77
C TYR A 137 9.36 -8.86 -3.56
N ALA A 138 9.57 -9.61 -4.66
CA ALA A 138 9.95 -11.01 -4.57
C ALA A 138 11.31 -11.14 -3.85
N GLY A 139 11.37 -11.97 -2.82
CA GLY A 139 12.56 -12.18 -2.04
C GLY A 139 12.76 -11.22 -0.86
N GLU A 140 11.89 -10.22 -0.71
CA GLU A 140 12.03 -9.23 0.37
C GLU A 140 12.00 -9.88 1.76
N ASP A 141 11.18 -10.91 1.93
CA ASP A 141 10.96 -11.56 3.23
C ASP A 141 11.53 -12.98 3.28
N LEU A 142 12.55 -13.27 2.47
CA LEU A 142 13.17 -14.59 2.52
C LEU A 142 13.89 -14.77 3.86
N PRO A 143 13.79 -15.96 4.48
CA PRO A 143 14.48 -16.22 5.73
C PRO A 143 15.98 -16.17 5.54
N ASN A 144 16.69 -15.68 6.55
CA ASN A 144 18.15 -15.73 6.58
C ASN A 144 18.59 -17.19 6.81
N GLU A 145 19.48 -17.65 5.96
CA GLU A 145 20.11 -18.96 6.14
C GLU A 145 21.21 -18.93 7.18
#